data_6a3407b12a812f01555d16bbb37c2fec
#
_entry.id   6a3407b12a812f01555d16bbb37c2fec
#
_cell.length_a   1.000
_cell.length_b   1.000
_cell.length_c   1.000
_cell.angle_alpha   90.00
_cell.angle_beta   90.00
_cell.angle_gamma   90.00
#
_symmetry.space_group_name_H-M   'P 1'
#
loop_
_entity.id
_entity.type
_entity.pdbx_description
1 polymer ?
#
loop_
_entity_poly.entity_id
_entity_poly.type
_entity_poly.pdbx_seq_one_letter_code
_entity_poly.pdbx_strand_id
1 'polypeptide(L)'
;KELAQTLDTDCEIYACDLSDGKSCIKLERKLSKRNDIFVFINNAGFGDIGDFERTSLSKDISMLNVNVRATHILTKYMLRSFKKMNRGYIMNVASSAGLLPGGPYMATYYATKSYVTSLTTSINGELKAAHSNVHICMLCPGPVDTNFNNTAGVTFALPGISAEYCASYALLQMFKGKVTIVPTFTMKAAVIASKLAPRELAAAITAKQQMKKRKDNKH
;
A
#
# COMPACT_ATOMS: atom_id res chain seq x y z
N LYS A 1 -17.99 12.16 2.87
CA LYS A 1 -19.35 12.63 2.54
C LYS A 1 -19.34 13.48 1.27
N GLU A 2 -18.42 14.45 1.13
CA GLU A 2 -18.30 15.30 -0.08
C GLU A 2 -18.12 14.47 -1.36
N LEU A 3 -17.17 13.54 -1.37
CA LEU A 3 -16.92 12.69 -2.54
C LEU A 3 -18.15 11.84 -2.93
N ALA A 4 -18.92 11.33 -1.95
CA ALA A 4 -20.12 10.56 -2.22
C ALA A 4 -21.23 11.39 -2.89
N GLN A 5 -21.23 12.70 -2.66
CA GLN A 5 -22.19 13.61 -3.30
C GLN A 5 -21.85 13.95 -4.76
N THR A 6 -20.58 13.76 -5.15
CA THR A 6 -20.10 14.01 -6.52
C THR A 6 -20.11 12.77 -7.42
N LEU A 7 -20.33 11.59 -6.85
CA LEU A 7 -20.37 10.33 -7.59
C LEU A 7 -21.81 10.03 -8.00
N ASP A 8 -22.02 9.77 -9.29
CA ASP A 8 -23.30 9.29 -9.83
C ASP A 8 -23.44 7.77 -9.60
N THR A 9 -23.32 7.38 -8.32
CA THR A 9 -23.43 5.98 -7.88
C THR A 9 -23.77 5.90 -6.39
N ASP A 10 -24.38 4.81 -5.98
CA ASP A 10 -24.67 4.55 -4.58
C ASP A 10 -23.38 4.37 -3.76
N CYS A 11 -23.31 5.08 -2.63
CA CYS A 11 -22.19 5.04 -1.72
C CYS A 11 -22.63 4.69 -0.30
N GLU A 12 -22.05 3.63 0.27
CA GLU A 12 -22.15 3.32 1.70
C GLU A 12 -20.86 3.71 2.43
N ILE A 13 -20.98 4.36 3.58
CA ILE A 13 -19.83 4.82 4.38
C ILE A 13 -19.80 4.09 5.71
N TYR A 14 -18.69 3.41 5.99
CA TYR A 14 -18.41 2.75 7.26
C TYR A 14 -17.25 3.43 7.97
N ALA A 15 -17.53 4.19 9.02
CA ALA A 15 -16.48 4.75 9.88
C ALA A 15 -15.79 3.61 10.65
N CYS A 16 -14.47 3.49 10.51
CA CYS A 16 -13.67 2.47 11.16
C CYS A 16 -12.27 2.99 11.45
N ASP A 17 -11.84 2.88 12.71
CA ASP A 17 -10.43 3.09 13.06
C ASP A 17 -9.64 1.82 12.73
N LEU A 18 -8.86 1.88 11.66
CA LEU A 18 -8.01 0.77 11.21
C LEU A 18 -6.78 0.55 12.10
N SER A 19 -6.45 1.47 12.99
CA SER A 19 -5.42 1.24 14.02
C SER A 19 -5.88 0.31 15.14
N ASP A 20 -7.20 0.10 15.28
CA ASP A 20 -7.79 -0.86 16.22
C ASP A 20 -8.18 -2.17 15.52
N GLY A 21 -7.55 -3.26 15.93
CA GLY A 21 -7.83 -4.59 15.35
C GLY A 21 -9.25 -5.10 15.60
N LYS A 22 -9.89 -4.71 16.71
CA LYS A 22 -11.28 -5.09 16.99
C LYS A 22 -12.23 -4.38 16.03
N SER A 23 -11.96 -3.11 15.72
CA SER A 23 -12.70 -2.35 14.71
C SER A 23 -12.56 -2.95 13.31
N CYS A 24 -11.35 -3.39 12.92
CA CYS A 24 -11.13 -4.10 11.67
C CYS A 24 -11.94 -5.38 11.56
N ILE A 25 -11.99 -6.20 12.64
CA ILE A 25 -12.77 -7.44 12.68
C ILE A 25 -14.28 -7.13 12.62
N LYS A 26 -14.73 -6.05 13.28
CA LYS A 26 -16.14 -5.63 13.21
C LYS A 26 -16.53 -5.17 11.80
N LEU A 27 -15.66 -4.43 11.13
CA LEU A 27 -15.85 -4.05 9.73
C LEU A 27 -15.93 -5.27 8.81
N GLU A 28 -14.99 -6.20 8.97
CA GLU A 28 -14.96 -7.44 8.21
C GLU A 28 -16.27 -8.23 8.34
N ARG A 29 -16.80 -8.42 9.56
CA ARG A 29 -18.06 -9.11 9.78
C ARG A 29 -19.26 -8.48 9.05
N LYS A 30 -19.20 -7.18 8.75
CA LYS A 30 -20.20 -6.52 7.90
C LYS A 30 -19.97 -6.84 6.43
N LEU A 31 -18.72 -6.73 5.98
CA LEU A 31 -18.36 -6.95 4.58
C LEU A 31 -18.52 -8.41 4.14
N SER A 32 -18.20 -9.37 5.01
CA SER A 32 -18.30 -10.80 4.71
C SER A 32 -19.74 -11.32 4.50
N LYS A 33 -20.74 -10.54 4.92
CA LYS A 33 -22.16 -10.82 4.64
C LYS A 33 -22.62 -10.32 3.27
N ARG A 34 -21.76 -9.59 2.56
CA ARG A 34 -22.04 -9.02 1.23
C ARG A 34 -21.61 -10.00 0.14
N ASN A 35 -22.48 -10.27 -0.81
CA ASN A 35 -22.21 -11.13 -1.98
C ASN A 35 -21.94 -10.32 -3.25
N ASP A 36 -22.14 -9.02 -3.18
CA ASP A 36 -22.05 -8.04 -4.26
C ASP A 36 -20.68 -7.35 -4.34
N ILE A 37 -19.80 -7.57 -3.36
CA ILE A 37 -18.43 -7.06 -3.42
C ILE A 37 -17.63 -7.89 -4.43
N PHE A 38 -17.08 -7.22 -5.44
CA PHE A 38 -16.25 -7.84 -6.48
C PHE A 38 -14.80 -7.36 -6.47
N VAL A 39 -14.56 -6.13 -6.03
CA VAL A 39 -13.23 -5.54 -5.88
C VAL A 39 -13.06 -5.06 -4.46
N PHE A 40 -11.94 -5.40 -3.83
CA PHE A 40 -11.56 -4.92 -2.51
C PHE A 40 -10.18 -4.28 -2.53
N ILE A 41 -10.07 -3.04 -2.09
CA ILE A 41 -8.83 -2.27 -2.13
C ILE A 41 -8.42 -1.85 -0.72
N ASN A 42 -7.34 -2.42 -0.20
CA ASN A 42 -6.67 -1.95 1.02
C ASN A 42 -5.82 -0.73 0.68
N ASN A 43 -6.40 0.45 0.76
CA ASN A 43 -5.73 1.69 0.40
C ASN A 43 -5.15 2.44 1.61
N ALA A 44 -5.75 2.31 2.78
CA ALA A 44 -5.34 3.05 3.97
C ALA A 44 -3.89 2.75 4.38
N GLY A 45 -3.14 3.81 4.66
CA GLY A 45 -1.77 3.72 5.09
C GLY A 45 -1.12 5.08 5.18
N PHE A 46 -0.10 5.19 6.02
CA PHE A 46 0.68 6.41 6.17
C PHE A 46 2.15 6.09 6.40
N GLY A 47 2.99 7.11 6.36
CA GLY A 47 4.42 7.04 6.60
C GLY A 47 4.88 8.05 7.64
N ASP A 48 6.14 7.93 8.04
CA ASP A 48 6.86 8.90 8.85
C ASP A 48 8.30 8.99 8.41
N ILE A 49 8.94 10.14 8.67
CA ILE A 49 10.34 10.39 8.34
C ILE A 49 11.09 10.93 9.57
N GLY A 50 12.25 10.35 9.87
CA GLY A 50 13.11 10.75 10.96
C GLY A 50 14.18 9.71 11.25
N ASP A 51 15.14 10.06 12.10
CA ASP A 51 16.07 9.10 12.66
C ASP A 51 15.27 8.10 13.51
N PHE A 52 15.48 6.81 13.29
CA PHE A 52 14.64 5.76 13.91
C PHE A 52 14.58 5.89 15.45
N GLU A 53 15.68 6.26 16.09
CA GLU A 53 15.75 6.47 17.53
C GLU A 53 14.97 7.70 18.04
N ARG A 54 14.61 8.63 17.11
CA ARG A 54 13.96 9.91 17.43
C ARG A 54 12.51 9.98 16.97
N THR A 55 12.07 9.05 16.12
CA THR A 55 10.65 8.97 15.74
C THR A 55 9.79 8.55 16.92
N SER A 56 8.52 8.94 16.92
CA SER A 56 7.59 8.58 17.97
C SER A 56 7.24 7.10 17.93
N LEU A 57 7.55 6.34 18.97
CA LEU A 57 7.16 4.94 19.09
C LEU A 57 5.64 4.74 18.93
N SER A 58 4.85 5.65 19.49
CA SER A 58 3.37 5.61 19.34
C SER A 58 2.95 5.71 17.86
N LYS A 59 3.61 6.60 17.09
CA LYS A 59 3.36 6.76 15.67
C LYS A 59 3.82 5.53 14.87
N ASP A 60 4.96 4.96 15.22
CA ASP A 60 5.45 3.71 14.61
C ASP A 60 4.50 2.54 14.86
N ILE A 61 4.02 2.36 16.08
CA ILE A 61 3.04 1.32 16.42
C ILE A 61 1.71 1.55 15.68
N SER A 62 1.24 2.80 15.59
CA SER A 62 0.05 3.12 14.80
C SER A 62 0.25 2.79 13.32
N MET A 63 1.43 3.07 12.75
CA MET A 63 1.78 2.72 11.37
C MET A 63 1.78 1.21 11.16
N LEU A 64 2.36 0.42 12.07
CA LEU A 64 2.30 -1.05 12.04
C LEU A 64 0.86 -1.55 12.11
N ASN A 65 0.04 -0.96 12.96
CA ASN A 65 -1.36 -1.34 13.10
C ASN A 65 -2.16 -1.09 11.81
N VAL A 66 -2.02 0.07 11.18
CA VAL A 66 -2.75 0.42 9.97
C VAL A 66 -2.15 -0.29 8.75
N ASN A 67 -0.85 -0.11 8.49
CA ASN A 67 -0.23 -0.60 7.25
C ASN A 67 -0.09 -2.13 7.20
N VAL A 68 0.08 -2.78 8.36
CA VAL A 68 0.33 -4.23 8.45
C VAL A 68 -0.89 -4.96 9.01
N ARG A 69 -1.24 -4.72 10.28
CA ARG A 69 -2.27 -5.51 10.96
C ARG A 69 -3.64 -5.40 10.29
N ALA A 70 -4.10 -4.18 9.97
CA ALA A 70 -5.38 -3.99 9.31
C ALA A 70 -5.38 -4.61 7.91
N THR A 71 -4.34 -4.34 7.11
CA THR A 71 -4.19 -4.91 5.77
C THR A 71 -4.19 -6.44 5.81
N HIS A 72 -3.48 -7.05 6.78
CA HIS A 72 -3.46 -8.51 6.96
C HIS A 72 -4.85 -9.06 7.29
N ILE A 73 -5.52 -8.49 8.29
CA ILE A 73 -6.86 -8.92 8.72
C ILE A 73 -7.83 -8.85 7.55
N LEU A 74 -7.95 -7.69 6.92
CA LEU A 74 -8.93 -7.45 5.88
C LEU A 74 -8.61 -8.28 4.62
N THR A 75 -7.35 -8.41 4.22
CA THR A 75 -6.94 -9.30 3.12
C THR A 75 -7.36 -10.73 3.39
N LYS A 76 -7.07 -11.26 4.59
CA LYS A 76 -7.36 -12.65 4.95
C LYS A 76 -8.85 -12.97 4.87
N TYR A 77 -9.67 -12.10 5.39
CA TYR A 77 -11.12 -12.31 5.43
C TYR A 77 -11.78 -12.10 4.07
N MET A 78 -11.39 -11.06 3.33
CA MET A 78 -11.89 -10.84 1.98
C MET A 78 -11.48 -11.96 1.02
N LEU A 79 -10.25 -12.48 1.19
CA LEU A 79 -9.79 -13.65 0.43
C LEU A 79 -10.68 -14.87 0.68
N ARG A 80 -11.05 -15.13 1.95
CA ARG A 80 -11.97 -16.23 2.29
C ARG A 80 -13.35 -16.05 1.64
N SER A 81 -13.90 -14.83 1.68
CA SER A 81 -15.18 -14.50 1.05
C SER A 81 -15.12 -14.70 -0.46
N PHE A 82 -14.10 -14.18 -1.13
CA PHE A 82 -13.93 -14.31 -2.57
C PHE A 82 -13.66 -15.76 -3.01
N LYS A 83 -12.92 -16.54 -2.23
CA LYS A 83 -12.74 -17.98 -2.50
C LYS A 83 -14.07 -18.75 -2.43
N LYS A 84 -14.96 -18.42 -1.50
CA LYS A 84 -16.31 -19.02 -1.44
C LYS A 84 -17.14 -18.68 -2.66
N MET A 85 -17.05 -17.45 -3.16
CA MET A 85 -17.73 -16.99 -4.38
C MET A 85 -17.01 -17.44 -5.67
N ASN A 86 -15.79 -17.97 -5.54
CA ASN A 86 -14.87 -18.30 -6.63
C ASN A 86 -14.65 -17.16 -7.64
N ARG A 87 -14.67 -15.91 -7.15
CA ARG A 87 -14.46 -14.70 -7.96
C ARG A 87 -14.08 -13.53 -7.09
N GLY A 88 -13.37 -12.55 -7.64
CA GLY A 88 -13.07 -11.26 -7.03
C GLY A 88 -11.63 -10.83 -7.17
N TYR A 89 -11.40 -9.55 -6.92
CA TYR A 89 -10.10 -8.90 -6.99
C TYR A 89 -9.74 -8.24 -5.67
N ILE A 90 -8.54 -8.48 -5.19
CA ILE A 90 -7.98 -7.80 -4.01
C ILE A 90 -6.77 -6.98 -4.48
N MET A 91 -6.74 -5.69 -4.15
CA MET A 91 -5.57 -4.84 -4.35
C MET A 91 -5.07 -4.34 -3.00
N ASN A 92 -3.82 -4.64 -2.67
CA ASN A 92 -3.13 -4.08 -1.52
C ASN A 92 -2.26 -2.89 -1.97
N VAL A 93 -2.52 -1.70 -1.45
CA VAL A 93 -1.70 -0.53 -1.76
C VAL A 93 -0.44 -0.56 -0.91
N ALA A 94 0.63 -1.02 -1.55
CA ALA A 94 1.98 -1.04 -1.01
C ALA A 94 2.69 0.30 -1.27
N SER A 95 3.88 0.26 -1.84
CA SER A 95 4.70 1.38 -2.30
C SER A 95 5.92 0.82 -3.03
N SER A 96 6.60 1.62 -3.84
CA SER A 96 7.96 1.31 -4.29
C SER A 96 8.92 1.06 -3.13
N ALA A 97 8.67 1.68 -1.97
CA ALA A 97 9.40 1.41 -0.72
C ALA A 97 9.37 -0.07 -0.32
N GLY A 98 8.30 -0.80 -0.61
CA GLY A 98 8.18 -2.24 -0.34
C GLY A 98 8.94 -3.13 -1.31
N LEU A 99 9.42 -2.59 -2.43
CA LEU A 99 10.21 -3.31 -3.43
C LEU A 99 11.72 -3.01 -3.34
N LEU A 100 12.09 -2.01 -2.55
CA LEU A 100 13.48 -1.58 -2.33
C LEU A 100 14.04 -2.27 -1.07
N PRO A 101 15.37 -2.50 -0.97
CA PRO A 101 15.97 -3.28 0.09
C PRO A 101 15.97 -2.62 1.48
N GLY A 102 15.70 -1.32 1.56
CA GLY A 102 15.60 -0.57 2.81
C GLY A 102 15.49 0.93 2.56
N GLY A 103 15.02 1.68 3.56
CA GLY A 103 14.85 3.14 3.51
C GLY A 103 15.30 3.79 4.79
N PRO A 104 16.60 4.13 4.94
CA PRO A 104 17.06 4.93 6.07
C PRO A 104 16.21 6.19 6.21
N TYR A 105 15.96 6.62 7.44
CA TYR A 105 15.06 7.70 7.83
C TYR A 105 13.55 7.43 7.61
N MET A 106 13.18 6.31 7.03
CA MET A 106 11.77 5.82 6.90
C MET A 106 11.69 4.33 7.21
N ALA A 107 12.46 3.84 8.18
CA ALA A 107 12.68 2.42 8.44
C ALA A 107 11.37 1.65 8.65
N THR A 108 10.52 2.11 9.57
CA THR A 108 9.22 1.50 9.86
C THR A 108 8.32 1.48 8.63
N TYR A 109 8.25 2.58 7.88
CA TYR A 109 7.43 2.64 6.66
C TYR A 109 7.87 1.62 5.61
N TYR A 110 9.17 1.55 5.29
CA TYR A 110 9.71 0.58 4.33
C TYR A 110 9.44 -0.86 4.77
N ALA A 111 9.64 -1.15 6.06
CA ALA A 111 9.35 -2.46 6.62
C ALA A 111 7.88 -2.84 6.48
N THR A 112 6.95 -1.91 6.78
CA THR A 112 5.50 -2.16 6.62
C THR A 112 5.12 -2.43 5.16
N LYS A 113 5.69 -1.68 4.22
CA LYS A 113 5.39 -1.84 2.79
C LYS A 113 6.04 -3.10 2.20
N SER A 114 7.21 -3.51 2.71
CA SER A 114 7.83 -4.81 2.39
C SER A 114 7.00 -5.99 2.89
N TYR A 115 6.40 -5.88 4.06
CA TYR A 115 5.44 -6.86 4.56
C TYR A 115 4.28 -7.05 3.57
N VAL A 116 3.66 -5.95 3.13
CA VAL A 116 2.51 -5.98 2.20
C VAL A 116 2.89 -6.62 0.87
N THR A 117 4.07 -6.30 0.32
CA THR A 117 4.51 -6.89 -0.95
C THR A 117 4.79 -8.38 -0.81
N SER A 118 5.46 -8.81 0.26
CA SER A 118 5.76 -10.22 0.54
C SER A 118 4.46 -11.02 0.74
N LEU A 119 3.55 -10.53 1.57
CA LEU A 119 2.25 -11.16 1.82
C LEU A 119 1.46 -11.35 0.52
N THR A 120 1.36 -10.29 -0.29
CA THR A 120 0.59 -10.33 -1.54
C THR A 120 1.20 -11.31 -2.56
N THR A 121 2.53 -11.34 -2.66
CA THR A 121 3.25 -12.26 -3.55
C THR A 121 2.99 -13.72 -3.14
N SER A 122 3.07 -14.03 -1.85
CA SER A 122 2.83 -15.37 -1.32
C SER A 122 1.41 -15.85 -1.58
N ILE A 123 0.41 -15.01 -1.26
CA ILE A 123 -1.01 -15.32 -1.50
C ILE A 123 -1.28 -15.55 -2.99
N ASN A 124 -0.69 -14.73 -3.88
CA ASN A 124 -0.82 -14.96 -5.32
C ASN A 124 -0.26 -16.32 -5.76
N GLY A 125 0.87 -16.75 -5.18
CA GLY A 125 1.42 -18.10 -5.42
C GLY A 125 0.45 -19.20 -5.00
N GLU A 126 -0.16 -19.08 -3.82
CA GLU A 126 -1.17 -20.03 -3.32
C GLU A 126 -2.42 -20.08 -4.21
N LEU A 127 -2.90 -18.91 -4.67
CA LEU A 127 -4.06 -18.84 -5.56
C LEU A 127 -3.79 -19.48 -6.92
N LYS A 128 -2.60 -19.29 -7.48
CA LYS A 128 -2.17 -19.93 -8.72
C LYS A 128 -2.06 -21.44 -8.57
N ALA A 129 -1.45 -21.93 -7.51
CA ALA A 129 -1.33 -23.36 -7.22
C ALA A 129 -2.71 -24.03 -7.03
N ALA A 130 -3.68 -23.29 -6.50
CA ALA A 130 -5.06 -23.75 -6.32
C ALA A 130 -5.97 -23.53 -7.56
N HIS A 131 -5.45 -23.08 -8.69
CA HIS A 131 -6.21 -22.70 -9.88
C HIS A 131 -7.44 -21.83 -9.58
N SER A 132 -7.30 -20.90 -8.64
CA SER A 132 -8.39 -20.04 -8.17
C SER A 132 -8.73 -18.94 -9.17
N ASN A 133 -10.03 -18.63 -9.32
CA ASN A 133 -10.51 -17.48 -10.09
C ASN A 133 -10.43 -16.16 -9.28
N VAL A 134 -9.94 -16.18 -8.05
CA VAL A 134 -9.68 -14.98 -7.26
C VAL A 134 -8.32 -14.41 -7.64
N HIS A 135 -8.27 -13.09 -7.83
CA HIS A 135 -7.04 -12.37 -8.16
C HIS A 135 -6.59 -11.49 -6.99
N ILE A 136 -5.30 -11.49 -6.73
CA ILE A 136 -4.69 -10.56 -5.79
C ILE A 136 -3.51 -9.83 -6.45
N CYS A 137 -3.42 -8.53 -6.21
CA CYS A 137 -2.34 -7.70 -6.70
C CYS A 137 -1.87 -6.67 -5.67
N MET A 138 -0.75 -6.05 -5.94
CA MET A 138 -0.23 -4.93 -5.16
C MET A 138 0.05 -3.73 -6.05
N LEU A 139 -0.37 -2.55 -5.60
CA LEU A 139 0.01 -1.28 -6.18
C LEU A 139 1.26 -0.75 -5.47
N CYS A 140 2.33 -0.55 -6.21
CA CYS A 140 3.63 -0.08 -5.71
C CYS A 140 4.03 1.25 -6.37
N PRO A 141 3.36 2.36 -6.05
CA PRO A 141 3.66 3.64 -6.65
C PRO A 141 4.96 4.22 -6.08
N GLY A 142 5.60 5.08 -6.89
CA GLY A 142 6.52 6.10 -6.41
C GLY A 142 5.77 7.28 -5.78
N PRO A 143 6.30 8.51 -5.85
CA PRO A 143 5.60 9.70 -5.42
C PRO A 143 4.28 9.89 -6.16
N VAL A 144 3.20 10.15 -5.41
CA VAL A 144 1.88 10.50 -5.92
C VAL A 144 1.43 11.78 -5.23
N ASP A 145 0.86 12.70 -5.98
CA ASP A 145 0.39 13.99 -5.47
C ASP A 145 -0.91 13.76 -4.69
N THR A 146 -0.77 13.56 -3.40
CA THR A 146 -1.86 13.30 -2.45
C THR A 146 -1.52 13.91 -1.09
N ASN A 147 -2.48 13.89 -0.19
CA ASN A 147 -2.27 14.34 1.19
C ASN A 147 -1.29 13.47 2.01
N PHE A 148 -0.79 12.35 1.44
CA PHE A 148 0.22 11.50 2.07
C PHE A 148 1.49 12.29 2.44
N ASN A 149 1.91 13.23 1.58
CA ASN A 149 3.10 14.04 1.79
C ASN A 149 3.01 14.85 3.09
N ASN A 150 1.85 15.47 3.33
CA ASN A 150 1.59 16.23 4.55
C ASN A 150 1.57 15.33 5.79
N THR A 151 0.93 14.18 5.69
CA THR A 151 0.82 13.23 6.81
C THR A 151 2.16 12.60 7.18
N ALA A 152 3.00 12.31 6.19
CA ALA A 152 4.33 11.74 6.38
C ALA A 152 5.41 12.79 6.71
N GLY A 153 5.09 14.09 6.58
CA GLY A 153 6.06 15.17 6.77
C GLY A 153 7.17 15.16 5.72
N VAL A 154 6.85 14.81 4.46
CA VAL A 154 7.84 14.70 3.38
C VAL A 154 7.52 15.63 2.22
N THR A 155 8.57 16.21 1.63
CA THR A 155 8.52 16.87 0.33
C THR A 155 9.28 16.02 -0.68
N PHE A 156 8.63 15.55 -1.74
CA PHE A 156 9.33 14.73 -2.73
C PHE A 156 10.16 15.60 -3.67
N ALA A 157 11.43 15.24 -3.85
CA ALA A 157 12.32 15.90 -4.81
C ALA A 157 11.99 15.57 -6.29
N LEU A 158 11.21 14.53 -6.53
CA LEU A 158 10.70 14.16 -7.85
C LEU A 158 9.23 14.55 -7.95
N PRO A 159 8.77 15.10 -9.08
CA PRO A 159 7.36 15.36 -9.27
C PRO A 159 6.56 14.06 -9.12
N GLY A 160 5.46 14.14 -8.37
CA GLY A 160 4.51 13.05 -8.23
C GLY A 160 3.72 12.85 -9.54
N ILE A 161 3.12 11.68 -9.68
CA ILE A 161 2.05 11.47 -10.66
C ILE A 161 0.72 11.86 -10.01
N SER A 162 -0.27 12.25 -10.81
CA SER A 162 -1.58 12.55 -10.26
C SER A 162 -2.25 11.32 -9.63
N ALA A 163 -3.11 11.54 -8.64
CA ALA A 163 -3.86 10.48 -7.98
C ALA A 163 -4.77 9.74 -8.97
N GLU A 164 -5.40 10.49 -9.89
CA GLU A 164 -6.30 9.96 -10.93
C GLU A 164 -5.56 9.04 -11.90
N TYR A 165 -4.39 9.46 -12.38
CA TYR A 165 -3.55 8.62 -13.24
C TYR A 165 -3.12 7.35 -12.51
N CYS A 166 -2.67 7.48 -11.26
CA CYS A 166 -2.23 6.34 -10.45
C CYS A 166 -3.37 5.32 -10.26
N ALA A 167 -4.56 5.80 -9.91
CA ALA A 167 -5.73 4.96 -9.67
C ALA A 167 -6.22 4.28 -10.96
N SER A 168 -6.38 5.03 -12.04
CA SER A 168 -6.82 4.51 -13.34
C SER A 168 -5.86 3.47 -13.89
N TYR A 169 -4.56 3.75 -13.84
CA TYR A 169 -3.53 2.79 -14.23
C TYR A 169 -3.56 1.52 -13.38
N ALA A 170 -3.72 1.68 -12.05
CA ALA A 170 -3.77 0.54 -11.13
C ALA A 170 -4.95 -0.38 -11.42
N LEU A 171 -6.15 0.17 -11.59
CA LEU A 171 -7.36 -0.60 -11.90
C LEU A 171 -7.22 -1.32 -13.24
N LEU A 172 -6.76 -0.61 -14.29
CA LEU A 172 -6.54 -1.22 -15.60
C LEU A 172 -5.57 -2.41 -15.53
N GLN A 173 -4.45 -2.27 -14.79
CA GLN A 173 -3.47 -3.36 -14.67
C GLN A 173 -4.00 -4.50 -13.79
N MET A 174 -4.77 -4.21 -12.75
CA MET A 174 -5.43 -5.22 -11.91
C MET A 174 -6.35 -6.11 -12.75
N PHE A 175 -7.22 -5.51 -13.56
CA PHE A 175 -8.14 -6.27 -14.44
C PHE A 175 -7.41 -7.01 -15.57
N LYS A 176 -6.20 -6.60 -15.94
CA LYS A 176 -5.30 -7.36 -16.82
C LYS A 176 -4.53 -8.49 -16.11
N GLY A 177 -4.84 -8.76 -14.85
CA GLY A 177 -4.20 -9.83 -14.06
C GLY A 177 -2.75 -9.56 -13.63
N LYS A 178 -2.28 -8.29 -13.66
CA LYS A 178 -0.94 -7.95 -13.17
C LYS A 178 -0.90 -8.04 -11.65
N VAL A 179 0.11 -8.74 -11.12
CA VAL A 179 0.29 -8.93 -9.68
C VAL A 179 1.03 -7.75 -9.04
N THR A 180 2.14 -7.32 -9.64
CA THR A 180 2.91 -6.16 -9.18
C THR A 180 2.69 -4.99 -10.14
N ILE A 181 2.08 -3.93 -9.64
CA ILE A 181 1.71 -2.75 -10.43
C ILE A 181 2.58 -1.57 -10.00
N VAL A 182 3.47 -1.14 -10.88
CA VAL A 182 4.32 0.05 -10.69
C VAL A 182 3.96 1.05 -11.79
N PRO A 183 3.35 2.21 -11.46
CA PRO A 183 2.76 3.10 -12.47
C PRO A 183 3.76 3.75 -13.44
N THR A 184 4.99 4.05 -13.00
CA THR A 184 5.97 4.77 -13.81
C THR A 184 7.11 3.89 -14.28
N PHE A 185 7.59 4.13 -15.49
CA PHE A 185 8.74 3.42 -16.04
C PHE A 185 10.03 3.69 -15.24
N THR A 186 10.25 4.93 -14.84
CA THR A 186 11.41 5.32 -14.02
C THR A 186 11.48 4.54 -12.71
N MET A 187 10.34 4.36 -12.02
CA MET A 187 10.29 3.57 -10.80
C MET A 187 10.48 2.08 -11.06
N LYS A 188 9.96 1.55 -12.18
CA LYS A 188 10.24 0.16 -12.60
C LYS A 188 11.73 -0.08 -12.78
N ALA A 189 12.40 0.82 -13.50
CA ALA A 189 13.84 0.75 -13.73
C ALA A 189 14.63 0.84 -12.41
N ALA A 190 14.27 1.77 -11.52
CA ALA A 190 14.88 1.91 -10.20
C ALA A 190 14.74 0.63 -9.33
N VAL A 191 13.56 0.01 -9.32
CA VAL A 191 13.32 -1.25 -8.60
C VAL A 191 14.13 -2.39 -9.19
N ILE A 192 14.25 -2.49 -10.51
CA ILE A 192 15.07 -3.53 -11.15
C ILE A 192 16.55 -3.31 -10.82
N ALA A 193 17.05 -2.08 -10.96
CA ALA A 193 18.43 -1.74 -10.63
C ALA A 193 18.77 -2.03 -9.16
N SER A 194 17.86 -1.75 -8.24
CA SER A 194 18.07 -2.03 -6.81
C SER A 194 18.19 -3.52 -6.47
N LYS A 195 17.63 -4.40 -7.28
CA LYS A 195 17.75 -5.86 -7.11
C LYS A 195 19.10 -6.41 -7.57
N LEU A 196 19.78 -5.70 -8.47
CA LEU A 196 21.10 -6.07 -8.99
C LEU A 196 22.23 -5.44 -8.18
N ALA A 197 21.97 -4.40 -7.40
CA ALA A 197 22.94 -3.73 -6.56
C ALA A 197 23.08 -4.44 -5.19
N PRO A 198 24.27 -4.40 -4.55
CA PRO A 198 24.40 -4.77 -3.15
C PRO A 198 23.41 -4.00 -2.27
N ARG A 199 22.83 -4.67 -1.26
CA ARG A 199 21.77 -4.09 -0.41
C ARG A 199 22.21 -2.79 0.26
N GLU A 200 23.44 -2.74 0.73
CA GLU A 200 24.04 -1.58 1.41
C GLU A 200 24.15 -0.38 0.46
N LEU A 201 24.56 -0.62 -0.80
CA LEU A 201 24.66 0.44 -1.81
C LEU A 201 23.26 0.99 -2.16
N ALA A 202 22.29 0.12 -2.37
CA ALA A 202 20.93 0.53 -2.65
C ALA A 202 20.32 1.31 -1.47
N ALA A 203 20.58 0.90 -0.22
CA ALA A 203 20.16 1.60 0.99
C ALA A 203 20.84 2.98 1.11
N ALA A 204 22.13 3.09 0.77
CA ALA A 204 22.86 4.36 0.79
C ALA A 204 22.30 5.36 -0.25
N ILE A 205 21.94 4.89 -1.45
CA ILE A 205 21.27 5.72 -2.47
C ILE A 205 19.92 6.21 -1.95
N THR A 206 19.14 5.30 -1.35
CA THR A 206 17.84 5.64 -0.76
C THR A 206 17.99 6.65 0.38
N ALA A 207 19.01 6.50 1.23
CA ALA A 207 19.33 7.45 2.31
C ALA A 207 19.53 8.88 1.78
N LYS A 208 20.33 9.03 0.72
CA LYS A 208 20.56 10.35 0.09
C LYS A 208 19.26 10.99 -0.43
N GLN A 209 18.36 10.19 -0.98
CA GLN A 209 17.05 10.67 -1.45
C GLN A 209 16.15 11.09 -0.29
N GLN A 210 16.13 10.33 0.82
CA GLN A 210 15.34 10.66 1.99
C GLN A 210 15.88 11.90 2.73
N MET A 211 17.21 12.06 2.80
CA MET A 211 17.83 13.26 3.38
C MET A 211 17.48 14.54 2.64
N LYS A 212 17.36 14.50 1.31
CA LYS A 212 16.89 15.66 0.51
C LYS A 212 15.47 16.07 0.94
N LYS A 213 14.56 15.11 1.12
CA LYS A 213 13.19 15.37 1.58
C LYS A 213 13.15 16.01 2.98
N ARG A 214 14.12 15.71 3.85
CA ARG A 214 14.20 16.22 5.21
C ARG A 214 14.77 17.65 5.32
N LYS A 215 15.61 18.06 4.36
CA LYS A 215 16.22 19.40 4.37
C LYS A 215 15.20 20.51 4.10
N ASP A 216 14.15 20.19 3.35
CA ASP A 216 13.09 21.15 3.01
C ASP A 216 12.10 21.39 4.16
N ASN A 217 12.16 20.59 5.23
CA ASN A 217 11.29 20.73 6.41
C ASN A 217 11.94 21.46 7.59
N LYS A 218 13.09 22.13 7.40
CA LYS A 218 13.79 22.91 8.43
C LYS A 218 13.55 24.42 8.33
N HIS A 219 12.31 24.82 7.92
CA HIS A 219 11.88 26.22 8.04
C HIS A 219 10.63 26.32 8.88
#